data_b1316f85b7dca3df66d4d1df8d208d60
#
_entry.id   b1316f85b7dca3df66d4d1df8d208d60
#
_cell.length_a   1.000
_cell.length_b   1.000
_cell.length_c   1.000
_cell.angle_alpha   90.00
_cell.angle_beta   90.00
_cell.angle_gamma   90.00
#
_symmetry.space_group_name_H-M   'P 1'
#
loop_
_entity.id
_entity.type
_entity.pdbx_description
1 polymer ?
#
loop_
_entity_poly.entity_id
_entity_poly.type
_entity_poly.pdbx_seq_one_letter_code
_entity_poly.pdbx_strand_id
1 'polypeptide(L)'
;DILSIIFLFIGINGSGKTTTIGKLIKKIGNNKKILVAACDTFRAAAIDQLKEWSESQGADFFQGSINQDPASVAYSACEKMKNEKYDYLIIDTAGRLSNNTNLLNQLIKIKSVTNKSIIDLTIKTILVLDGTNGSNMINQVETFGKTLNVTGLIITKLDGTAKGGALISV
;
A
#
# COMPACT_ATOMS: atom_id res chain seq x y z
N ASP A 1 18.69 -16.66 6.84
CA ASP A 1 17.24 -16.64 6.56
C ASP A 1 16.86 -15.21 6.19
N ILE A 2 16.53 -14.98 4.93
CA ILE A 2 16.05 -13.66 4.46
C ILE A 2 14.63 -13.54 4.98
N LEU A 3 14.40 -12.65 5.95
CA LEU A 3 13.06 -12.32 6.41
C LEU A 3 12.32 -11.64 5.25
N SER A 4 11.34 -12.33 4.68
CA SER A 4 10.45 -11.73 3.70
C SER A 4 9.56 -10.67 4.37
N ILE A 5 9.32 -9.56 3.68
CA ILE A 5 8.58 -8.40 4.23
C ILE A 5 7.37 -8.11 3.35
N ILE A 6 6.24 -7.82 4.01
CA ILE A 6 5.04 -7.31 3.34
C ILE A 6 4.89 -5.82 3.65
N PHE A 7 4.76 -5.01 2.61
CA PHE A 7 4.38 -3.61 2.69
C PHE A 7 2.92 -3.45 2.31
N LEU A 8 2.09 -3.07 3.25
CA LEU A 8 0.69 -2.69 3.00
C LEU A 8 0.61 -1.16 2.86
N PHE A 9 0.40 -0.67 1.63
CA PHE A 9 0.26 0.75 1.33
C PHE A 9 -1.18 1.21 1.47
N ILE A 10 -1.42 2.16 2.37
CA ILE A 10 -2.72 2.80 2.60
C ILE A 10 -2.61 4.31 2.40
N GLY A 11 -3.73 4.98 2.17
CA GLY A 11 -3.81 6.42 1.97
C GLY A 11 -4.89 6.78 0.95
N ILE A 12 -5.32 8.02 0.97
CA ILE A 12 -6.38 8.52 0.07
C ILE A 12 -5.93 8.55 -1.40
N ASN A 13 -6.90 8.58 -2.31
CA ASN A 13 -6.60 8.77 -3.73
C ASN A 13 -5.87 10.10 -3.95
N GLY A 14 -4.87 10.09 -4.81
CA GLY A 14 -4.03 11.25 -5.08
C GLY A 14 -2.93 11.53 -4.06
N SER A 15 -2.83 10.75 -2.98
CA SER A 15 -1.73 10.91 -2.00
C SER A 15 -0.35 10.52 -2.52
N GLY A 16 -0.27 9.86 -3.68
CA GLY A 16 0.99 9.43 -4.28
C GLY A 16 1.41 7.99 -3.96
N LYS A 17 0.48 7.10 -3.57
CA LYS A 17 0.76 5.68 -3.29
C LYS A 17 1.48 4.99 -4.46
N THR A 18 0.89 5.00 -5.64
CA THR A 18 1.45 4.32 -6.83
C THR A 18 2.86 4.82 -7.16
N THR A 19 3.07 6.14 -7.15
CA THR A 19 4.39 6.75 -7.37
C THR A 19 5.39 6.33 -6.30
N THR A 20 4.96 6.28 -5.05
CA THR A 20 5.80 5.85 -3.92
C THR A 20 6.20 4.39 -4.04
N ILE A 21 5.26 3.52 -4.43
CA ILE A 21 5.52 2.10 -4.69
C ILE A 21 6.59 1.95 -5.79
N GLY A 22 6.46 2.65 -6.91
CA GLY A 22 7.47 2.62 -7.97
C GLY A 22 8.86 3.06 -7.50
N LYS A 23 8.95 4.13 -6.70
CA LYS A 23 10.23 4.57 -6.09
C LYS A 23 10.80 3.55 -5.12
N LEU A 24 9.95 2.88 -4.34
CA LEU A 24 10.38 1.83 -3.40
C LEU A 24 10.95 0.62 -4.16
N ILE A 25 10.29 0.14 -5.21
CA ILE A 25 10.77 -0.97 -6.03
C ILE A 25 12.16 -0.64 -6.58
N LYS A 26 12.32 0.55 -7.16
CA LYS A 26 13.61 1.03 -7.67
C LYS A 26 14.69 1.06 -6.59
N LYS A 27 14.34 1.48 -5.38
CA LYS A 27 15.28 1.56 -4.24
C LYS A 27 15.68 0.19 -3.70
N ILE A 28 14.77 -0.79 -3.69
CA ILE A 28 15.06 -2.17 -3.29
C ILE A 28 16.04 -2.80 -4.28
N GLY A 29 15.88 -2.49 -5.57
CA GLY A 29 16.78 -2.95 -6.64
C GLY A 29 16.50 -4.37 -7.12
N ASN A 30 17.18 -4.74 -8.22
CA ASN A 30 16.92 -5.99 -8.96
C ASN A 30 17.48 -7.26 -8.29
N ASN A 31 18.19 -7.13 -7.16
CA ASN A 31 18.75 -8.28 -6.43
C ASN A 31 17.72 -8.96 -5.54
N LYS A 32 16.48 -8.47 -5.52
CA LYS A 32 15.39 -8.98 -4.70
C LYS A 32 14.19 -9.33 -5.56
N LYS A 33 13.53 -10.43 -5.22
CA LYS A 33 12.31 -10.86 -5.87
C LYS A 33 11.11 -10.13 -5.26
N ILE A 34 10.49 -9.25 -6.03
CA ILE A 34 9.41 -8.36 -5.57
C ILE A 34 8.12 -8.73 -6.28
N LEU A 35 7.04 -8.90 -5.51
CA LEU A 35 5.66 -9.04 -6.00
C LEU A 35 4.87 -7.80 -5.65
N VAL A 36 4.18 -7.20 -6.61
CA VAL A 36 3.25 -6.09 -6.40
C VAL A 36 1.82 -6.58 -6.60
N ALA A 37 0.95 -6.40 -5.62
CA ALA A 37 -0.44 -6.81 -5.68
C ALA A 37 -1.39 -5.59 -5.73
N ALA A 38 -2.25 -5.54 -6.76
CA ALA A 38 -3.26 -4.51 -6.94
C ALA A 38 -4.56 -4.89 -6.21
N CYS A 39 -4.78 -4.31 -5.03
CA CYS A 39 -6.02 -4.50 -4.26
C CYS A 39 -7.01 -3.33 -4.38
N ASP A 40 -6.76 -2.32 -5.23
CA ASP A 40 -7.78 -1.35 -5.68
C ASP A 40 -8.53 -1.92 -6.89
N THR A 41 -9.30 -2.98 -6.70
CA THR A 41 -9.92 -3.80 -7.76
C THR A 41 -11.03 -3.09 -8.53
N PHE A 42 -11.47 -1.91 -8.06
CA PHE A 42 -12.55 -1.13 -8.67
C PHE A 42 -12.07 -0.06 -9.67
N ARG A 43 -10.75 0.08 -9.84
CA ARG A 43 -10.15 1.12 -10.68
C ARG A 43 -9.21 0.51 -11.72
N ALA A 44 -9.78 0.06 -12.85
CA ALA A 44 -9.01 -0.58 -13.91
C ALA A 44 -7.79 0.24 -14.36
N ALA A 45 -7.96 1.54 -14.60
CA ALA A 45 -6.86 2.42 -15.01
C ALA A 45 -5.73 2.53 -13.96
N ALA A 46 -6.06 2.45 -12.68
CA ALA A 46 -5.05 2.46 -11.62
C ALA A 46 -4.29 1.14 -11.57
N ILE A 47 -4.96 0.02 -11.84
CA ILE A 47 -4.35 -1.30 -11.94
C ILE A 47 -3.36 -1.32 -13.10
N ASP A 48 -3.76 -0.85 -14.30
CA ASP A 48 -2.91 -0.82 -15.49
C ASP A 48 -1.68 0.06 -15.27
N GLN A 49 -1.84 1.23 -14.67
CA GLN A 49 -0.73 2.13 -14.33
C GLN A 49 0.24 1.48 -13.34
N LEU A 50 -0.27 0.84 -12.28
CA LEU A 50 0.56 0.17 -11.28
C LEU A 50 1.33 -1.00 -11.90
N LYS A 51 0.69 -1.75 -12.81
CA LYS A 51 1.29 -2.85 -13.56
C LYS A 51 2.48 -2.36 -14.38
N GLU A 52 2.25 -1.37 -15.23
CA GLU A 52 3.30 -0.79 -16.09
C GLU A 52 4.50 -0.31 -15.27
N TRP A 53 4.26 0.41 -14.17
CA TRP A 53 5.31 0.85 -13.26
C TRP A 53 6.06 -0.30 -12.60
N SER A 54 5.35 -1.32 -12.12
CA SER A 54 5.97 -2.47 -11.45
C SER A 54 6.88 -3.25 -12.40
N GLU A 55 6.36 -3.59 -13.56
CA GLU A 55 7.09 -4.35 -14.57
C GLU A 55 8.30 -3.57 -15.13
N SER A 56 8.16 -2.25 -15.35
CA SER A 56 9.27 -1.39 -15.79
C SER A 56 10.41 -1.30 -14.78
N GLN A 57 10.16 -1.57 -13.51
CA GLN A 57 11.16 -1.59 -12.44
C GLN A 57 11.62 -3.01 -12.06
N GLY A 58 11.20 -4.03 -12.84
CA GLY A 58 11.64 -5.42 -12.64
C GLY A 58 10.92 -6.16 -11.50
N ALA A 59 9.74 -5.69 -11.08
CA ALA A 59 8.90 -6.40 -10.14
C ALA A 59 7.82 -7.22 -10.87
N ASP A 60 7.48 -8.39 -10.32
CA ASP A 60 6.34 -9.17 -10.78
C ASP A 60 5.03 -8.53 -10.30
N PHE A 61 3.98 -8.71 -11.09
CA PHE A 61 2.68 -8.11 -10.81
C PHE A 61 1.59 -9.17 -10.60
N PHE A 62 0.70 -8.91 -9.65
CA PHE A 62 -0.45 -9.75 -9.34
C PHE A 62 -1.72 -8.90 -9.27
N GLN A 63 -2.74 -9.33 -9.96
CA GLN A 63 -4.07 -8.72 -9.91
C GLN A 63 -5.15 -9.79 -9.85
N GLY A 64 -6.27 -9.45 -9.25
CA GLY A 64 -7.50 -10.25 -9.32
C GLY A 64 -8.38 -9.84 -10.51
N SER A 65 -9.56 -10.43 -10.59
CA SER A 65 -10.60 -9.99 -11.52
C SER A 65 -11.11 -8.59 -11.13
N ILE A 66 -11.61 -7.84 -12.10
CA ILE A 66 -12.26 -6.54 -11.84
C ILE A 66 -13.42 -6.75 -10.86
N ASN A 67 -13.52 -5.88 -9.87
CA ASN A 67 -14.50 -5.92 -8.78
C ASN A 67 -14.39 -7.16 -7.87
N GLN A 68 -13.32 -7.93 -7.95
CA GLN A 68 -13.05 -8.99 -6.96
C GLN A 68 -12.88 -8.38 -5.56
N ASP A 69 -13.26 -9.12 -4.52
CA ASP A 69 -13.01 -8.70 -3.13
C ASP A 69 -11.50 -8.45 -2.88
N PRO A 70 -11.12 -7.22 -2.51
CA PRO A 70 -9.72 -6.87 -2.30
C PRO A 70 -8.98 -7.74 -1.29
N ALA A 71 -9.68 -8.22 -0.26
CA ALA A 71 -9.08 -9.11 0.73
C ALA A 71 -8.78 -10.50 0.14
N SER A 72 -9.61 -10.98 -0.79
CA SER A 72 -9.34 -12.21 -1.54
C SER A 72 -8.10 -12.08 -2.42
N VAL A 73 -7.92 -10.93 -3.09
CA VAL A 73 -6.72 -10.65 -3.89
C VAL A 73 -5.47 -10.62 -3.01
N ALA A 74 -5.55 -9.93 -1.86
CA ALA A 74 -4.44 -9.87 -0.91
C ALA A 74 -4.06 -11.26 -0.38
N TYR A 75 -5.05 -12.10 -0.06
CA TYR A 75 -4.82 -13.48 0.37
C TYR A 75 -4.07 -14.28 -0.71
N SER A 76 -4.57 -14.26 -1.95
CA SER A 76 -3.94 -14.97 -3.07
C SER A 76 -2.52 -14.47 -3.36
N ALA A 77 -2.26 -13.17 -3.21
CA ALA A 77 -0.93 -12.60 -3.33
C ALA A 77 0.02 -13.09 -2.23
N CYS A 78 -0.46 -13.23 -0.98
CA CYS A 78 0.32 -13.81 0.11
C CYS A 78 0.68 -15.28 -0.17
N GLU A 79 -0.27 -16.07 -0.65
CA GLU A 79 0.00 -17.47 -1.03
C GLU A 79 1.02 -17.56 -2.17
N LYS A 80 0.88 -16.71 -3.20
CA LYS A 80 1.86 -16.63 -4.28
C LYS A 80 3.25 -16.24 -3.76
N MET A 81 3.33 -15.24 -2.87
CA MET A 81 4.58 -14.83 -2.23
C MET A 81 5.31 -15.99 -1.58
N LYS A 82 4.59 -16.80 -0.80
CA LYS A 82 5.16 -17.99 -0.12
C LYS A 82 5.62 -19.06 -1.10
N ASN A 83 4.72 -19.45 -2.00
CA ASN A 83 4.95 -20.57 -2.91
C ASN A 83 6.12 -20.31 -3.86
N GLU A 84 6.26 -19.07 -4.31
CA GLU A 84 7.29 -18.65 -5.24
C GLU A 84 8.49 -17.95 -4.58
N LYS A 85 8.52 -17.87 -3.24
CA LYS A 85 9.61 -17.34 -2.42
C LYS A 85 10.03 -15.93 -2.80
N TYR A 86 9.07 -14.99 -2.79
CA TYR A 86 9.37 -13.57 -2.93
C TYR A 86 10.00 -13.00 -1.66
N ASP A 87 10.97 -12.10 -1.82
CA ASP A 87 11.57 -11.35 -0.72
C ASP A 87 10.61 -10.28 -0.19
N TYR A 88 9.88 -9.65 -1.11
CA TYR A 88 8.94 -8.57 -0.80
C TYR A 88 7.60 -8.76 -1.48
N LEU A 89 6.52 -8.48 -0.73
CA LEU A 89 5.18 -8.27 -1.27
C LEU A 89 4.75 -6.83 -0.98
N ILE A 90 4.37 -6.10 -2.02
CA ILE A 90 3.85 -4.74 -1.92
C ILE A 90 2.37 -4.78 -2.29
N ILE A 91 1.50 -4.45 -1.34
CA ILE A 91 0.04 -4.44 -1.53
C ILE A 91 -0.41 -2.98 -1.67
N ASP A 92 -0.91 -2.60 -2.85
CA ASP A 92 -1.57 -1.31 -3.09
C ASP A 92 -3.07 -1.43 -2.84
N THR A 93 -3.63 -0.50 -2.05
CA THR A 93 -5.03 -0.53 -1.65
C THR A 93 -5.81 0.66 -2.18
N ALA A 94 -7.14 0.53 -2.21
CA ALA A 94 -8.03 1.63 -2.52
C ALA A 94 -7.85 2.81 -1.55
N GLY A 95 -8.17 4.03 -2.03
CA GLY A 95 -8.06 5.25 -1.24
C GLY A 95 -9.26 6.19 -1.42
N ARG A 96 -10.46 5.66 -1.74
CA ARG A 96 -11.66 6.49 -1.95
C ARG A 96 -12.23 6.98 -0.62
N LEU A 97 -12.33 8.31 -0.46
CA LEU A 97 -12.90 8.94 0.75
C LEU A 97 -14.43 9.03 0.75
N SER A 98 -15.11 8.72 -0.36
CA SER A 98 -16.56 8.89 -0.48
C SER A 98 -17.37 8.11 0.57
N ASN A 99 -16.75 7.12 1.22
CA ASN A 99 -17.32 6.44 2.39
C ASN A 99 -16.17 5.90 3.27
N ASN A 100 -15.74 6.73 4.23
CA ASN A 100 -14.62 6.40 5.12
C ASN A 100 -14.80 5.09 5.88
N THR A 101 -16.03 4.78 6.31
CA THR A 101 -16.32 3.56 7.07
C THR A 101 -16.11 2.32 6.20
N ASN A 102 -16.57 2.33 4.96
CA ASN A 102 -16.40 1.19 4.04
C ASN A 102 -14.93 0.99 3.66
N LEU A 103 -14.20 2.08 3.42
CA LEU A 103 -12.76 2.02 3.16
C LEU A 103 -12.01 1.41 4.34
N LEU A 104 -12.28 1.91 5.55
CA LEU A 104 -11.63 1.42 6.77
C LEU A 104 -11.90 -0.07 7.00
N ASN A 105 -13.16 -0.50 6.85
CA ASN A 105 -13.54 -1.91 6.98
C ASN A 105 -12.84 -2.80 5.94
N GLN A 106 -12.72 -2.32 4.71
CA GLN A 106 -11.98 -3.02 3.66
C GLN A 106 -10.50 -3.16 4.00
N LEU A 107 -9.86 -2.09 4.47
CA LEU A 107 -8.45 -2.12 4.88
C LEU A 107 -8.21 -3.03 6.09
N ILE A 108 -9.12 -3.03 7.07
CA ILE A 108 -9.08 -3.95 8.22
C ILE A 108 -9.14 -5.40 7.72
N LYS A 109 -10.05 -5.70 6.80
CA LYS A 109 -10.20 -7.04 6.23
C LYS A 109 -8.94 -7.48 5.48
N ILE A 110 -8.38 -6.63 4.62
CA ILE A 110 -7.12 -6.89 3.92
C ILE A 110 -6.01 -7.21 4.94
N LYS A 111 -5.83 -6.36 5.94
CA LYS A 111 -4.81 -6.55 6.97
C LYS A 111 -5.02 -7.83 7.76
N SER A 112 -6.27 -8.15 8.13
CA SER A 112 -6.60 -9.37 8.86
C SER A 112 -6.24 -10.63 8.08
N VAL A 113 -6.59 -10.70 6.79
CA VAL A 113 -6.25 -11.88 5.97
C VAL A 113 -4.75 -11.98 5.73
N THR A 114 -4.06 -10.86 5.54
CA THR A 114 -2.60 -10.81 5.41
C THR A 114 -1.91 -11.35 6.66
N ASN A 115 -2.34 -10.90 7.85
CA ASN A 115 -1.81 -11.40 9.13
C ASN A 115 -2.03 -12.90 9.34
N LYS A 116 -3.20 -13.40 8.95
CA LYS A 116 -3.54 -14.83 9.09
C LYS A 116 -2.80 -15.73 8.10
N SER A 117 -2.58 -15.24 6.90
CA SER A 117 -1.91 -16.00 5.85
C SER A 117 -0.42 -16.24 6.15
N ILE A 118 0.17 -15.43 7.03
CA ILE A 118 1.62 -15.40 7.21
C ILE A 118 1.96 -15.27 8.70
N ILE A 119 2.36 -16.38 9.32
CA ILE A 119 2.64 -16.45 10.76
C ILE A 119 4.04 -15.89 11.10
N ASP A 120 5.01 -15.98 10.19
CA ASP A 120 6.43 -15.66 10.48
C ASP A 120 7.00 -14.48 9.68
N LEU A 121 6.15 -13.66 9.05
CA LEU A 121 6.62 -12.53 8.25
C LEU A 121 6.31 -11.18 8.89
N THR A 122 7.19 -10.22 8.63
CA THR A 122 6.99 -8.84 9.08
C THR A 122 6.05 -8.10 8.12
N ILE A 123 4.94 -7.57 8.65
CA ILE A 123 4.03 -6.69 7.91
C ILE A 123 4.29 -5.25 8.34
N LYS A 124 4.61 -4.41 7.37
CA LYS A 124 4.75 -2.95 7.53
C LYS A 124 3.55 -2.27 6.90
N THR A 125 2.73 -1.61 7.71
CA THR A 125 1.60 -0.79 7.24
C THR A 125 2.09 0.63 7.03
N ILE A 126 2.12 1.08 5.77
CA ILE A 126 2.66 2.38 5.38
C ILE A 126 1.50 3.31 4.98
N LEU A 127 1.32 4.39 5.71
CA LEU A 127 0.36 5.44 5.38
C LEU A 127 1.04 6.51 4.52
N VAL A 128 0.51 6.71 3.30
CA VAL A 128 0.99 7.75 2.38
C VAL A 128 0.08 8.97 2.46
N LEU A 129 0.65 10.10 2.82
CA LEU A 129 -0.02 11.37 3.04
C LEU A 129 0.37 12.40 1.99
N ASP A 130 -0.58 13.23 1.58
CA ASP A 130 -0.34 14.39 0.71
C ASP A 130 0.06 15.60 1.56
N GLY A 131 1.32 16.02 1.46
CA GLY A 131 1.86 17.16 2.22
C GLY A 131 1.21 18.51 1.91
N THR A 132 0.51 18.65 0.78
CA THR A 132 -0.21 19.88 0.43
C THR A 132 -1.47 20.10 1.25
N ASN A 133 -1.97 19.07 1.94
CA ASN A 133 -3.24 19.08 2.67
C ASN A 133 -3.04 18.81 4.17
N GLY A 134 -2.44 19.79 4.86
CA GLY A 134 -1.96 19.63 6.24
C GLY A 134 -3.02 19.19 7.27
N SER A 135 -4.20 19.83 7.30
CA SER A 135 -5.27 19.46 8.25
C SER A 135 -5.83 18.06 8.00
N ASN A 136 -5.90 17.65 6.74
CA ASN A 136 -6.38 16.33 6.38
C ASN A 136 -5.37 15.22 6.71
N MET A 137 -4.05 15.53 6.73
CA MET A 137 -3.03 14.57 7.17
C MET A 137 -3.26 14.13 8.61
N ILE A 138 -3.49 15.06 9.52
CA ILE A 138 -3.72 14.78 10.95
C ILE A 138 -4.94 13.87 11.10
N ASN A 139 -6.06 14.21 10.46
CA ASN A 139 -7.28 13.38 10.48
C ASN A 139 -7.05 11.96 9.94
N GLN A 140 -6.23 11.80 8.89
CA GLN A 140 -5.89 10.49 8.35
C GLN A 140 -5.03 9.68 9.31
N VAL A 141 -4.05 10.30 9.95
CA VAL A 141 -3.21 9.63 10.98
C VAL A 141 -4.06 9.16 12.15
N GLU A 142 -4.97 10.00 12.64
CA GLU A 142 -5.90 9.62 13.70
C GLU A 142 -6.84 8.48 13.30
N THR A 143 -7.44 8.57 12.09
CA THR A 143 -8.40 7.58 11.58
C THR A 143 -7.75 6.23 11.31
N PHE A 144 -6.61 6.22 10.62
CA PHE A 144 -5.96 4.98 10.18
C PHE A 144 -4.90 4.48 11.17
N GLY A 145 -4.25 5.39 11.91
CA GLY A 145 -3.09 5.08 12.73
C GLY A 145 -3.37 4.00 13.77
N LYS A 146 -4.37 4.22 14.63
CA LYS A 146 -4.73 3.30 15.70
C LYS A 146 -5.38 2.01 15.17
N THR A 147 -6.34 2.16 14.25
CA THR A 147 -7.15 1.04 13.75
C THR A 147 -6.33 0.06 12.91
N LEU A 148 -5.42 0.57 12.09
CA LEU A 148 -4.61 -0.24 11.18
C LEU A 148 -3.19 -0.48 11.70
N ASN A 149 -2.85 -0.02 12.90
CA ASN A 149 -1.51 -0.13 13.46
C ASN A 149 -0.44 0.27 12.43
N VAL A 150 -0.48 1.53 12.01
CA VAL A 150 0.46 2.11 11.04
C VAL A 150 1.87 2.05 11.60
N THR A 151 2.81 1.51 10.84
CA THR A 151 4.21 1.33 11.25
C THR A 151 5.16 2.29 10.55
N GLY A 152 4.69 3.04 9.56
CA GLY A 152 5.48 4.04 8.86
C GLY A 152 4.61 5.06 8.13
N LEU A 153 5.12 6.29 8.01
CA LEU A 153 4.50 7.39 7.30
C LEU A 153 5.38 7.81 6.13
N ILE A 154 4.76 8.08 4.99
CA ILE A 154 5.42 8.71 3.85
C ILE A 154 4.63 9.96 3.48
N ILE A 155 5.30 11.09 3.45
CA ILE A 155 4.70 12.36 3.09
C ILE A 155 5.21 12.76 1.72
N THR A 156 4.28 12.98 0.80
CA THR A 156 4.56 13.33 -0.60
C THR A 156 4.33 14.83 -0.86
N LYS A 157 4.76 15.32 -2.02
CA LYS A 157 4.50 16.70 -2.50
C LYS A 157 4.98 17.79 -1.54
N LEU A 158 6.11 17.57 -0.88
CA LEU A 158 6.68 18.52 0.09
C LEU A 158 7.17 19.81 -0.57
N ASP A 159 7.53 19.74 -1.83
CA ASP A 159 7.96 20.87 -2.68
C ASP A 159 6.85 21.89 -2.96
N GLY A 160 5.58 21.48 -2.82
CA GLY A 160 4.41 22.36 -2.98
C GLY A 160 3.85 22.93 -1.67
N THR A 161 4.46 22.65 -0.52
CA THR A 161 3.89 23.03 0.77
C THR A 161 4.44 24.36 1.29
N ALA A 162 3.63 25.43 1.21
CA ALA A 162 3.86 26.65 1.98
C ALA A 162 3.59 26.49 3.50
N LYS A 163 3.16 25.31 3.98
CA LYS A 163 2.67 25.07 5.35
C LYS A 163 3.38 23.87 6.01
N GLY A 164 4.71 23.95 6.12
CA GLY A 164 5.50 22.91 6.81
C GLY A 164 5.16 22.66 8.28
N GLY A 165 4.37 23.54 8.91
CA GLY A 165 3.99 23.40 10.33
C GLY A 165 3.16 22.16 10.65
N ALA A 166 2.34 21.66 9.71
CA ALA A 166 1.55 20.43 9.93
C ALA A 166 2.40 19.16 10.02
N LEU A 167 3.63 19.17 9.49
CA LEU A 167 4.58 18.07 9.55
C LEU A 167 5.09 17.78 10.96
N ILE A 168 5.08 18.80 11.83
CA ILE A 168 5.55 18.68 13.22
C ILE A 168 4.50 18.03 14.12
N SER A 169 3.23 18.04 13.67
CA SER A 169 2.08 17.52 14.44
C SER A 169 1.70 16.08 14.06
N VAL A 170 2.33 15.51 13.03
CA VAL A 170 2.15 14.14 12.55
C VAL A 170 3.28 13.24 13.04
#